data_2cb7fa49fc9e5cde3f3b7ac664f3666b
#
_entry.id   2cb7fa49fc9e5cde3f3b7ac664f3666b
#
_cell.length_a   1.000
_cell.length_b   1.000
_cell.length_c   1.000
_cell.angle_alpha   90.00
_cell.angle_beta   90.00
_cell.angle_gamma   90.00
#
_symmetry.space_group_name_H-M   'P 1'
#
loop_
_entity.id
_entity.type
_entity.pdbx_description
1 polymer ?
#
loop_
_entity_poly.entity_id
_entity_poly.type
_entity_poly.pdbx_seq_one_letter_code
_entity_poly.pdbx_strand_id
1 'polypeptide(L)'
;MQFIGSKPTVGVLYDGALGYRLDAALGLAVLYGLDGKNECRVVALSVPSNNLHAAAFTEIIGRFYAGAVNGSFGAIGRTLPVGMATGKQEDDSPMLKAVLANPAYAHTINHLNDTADPRAMLRNALTAQHDQNAVVVLAGPATNLAALLDLPGAKPWVESKVRLLALVPDASDLPALRKVLAEWPSPILVVGNDVAEGAKFPGAAIEKDFEWSKAHPVADAYRAYAAMPYDAPSAALAAVVAAVRPESGLFMFSAPGGLIVSATGEVTLSGAGKHKLLKLDPAQREKLVASYVELASMKPVVRAPRVRRSQALDPIKPPAPAPPAASKP
;
A
#
# COMPACT_ATOMS: atom_id res chain seq x y z
N MET A 1 28.58 -21.07 13.76
CA MET A 1 27.18 -21.22 13.35
C MET A 1 26.70 -19.84 12.88
N GLN A 2 26.72 -19.57 11.57
CA GLN A 2 26.21 -18.33 11.03
C GLN A 2 24.69 -18.35 11.10
N PHE A 3 24.10 -17.47 11.87
CA PHE A 3 22.66 -17.20 11.79
C PHE A 3 22.37 -16.59 10.42
N ILE A 4 21.89 -17.41 9.49
CA ILE A 4 21.30 -16.91 8.25
C ILE A 4 19.97 -16.27 8.68
N GLY A 5 20.00 -14.98 9.00
CA GLY A 5 18.81 -14.20 9.26
C GLY A 5 17.92 -14.25 8.01
N SER A 6 16.67 -14.65 8.15
CA SER A 6 15.71 -14.59 7.04
C SER A 6 15.65 -13.13 6.55
N LYS A 7 15.69 -12.93 5.21
CA LYS A 7 15.56 -11.61 4.59
C LYS A 7 14.30 -10.92 5.15
N PRO A 8 14.36 -9.67 5.60
CA PRO A 8 13.20 -8.99 6.13
C PRO A 8 12.10 -8.90 5.07
N THR A 9 10.84 -9.09 5.49
CA THR A 9 9.67 -8.98 4.61
C THR A 9 9.60 -7.55 4.06
N VAL A 10 9.35 -7.40 2.76
CA VAL A 10 9.28 -6.09 2.11
C VAL A 10 8.18 -5.21 2.71
N GLY A 11 8.53 -3.97 3.03
CA GLY A 11 7.58 -2.94 3.47
C GLY A 11 6.96 -2.23 2.28
N VAL A 12 5.63 -2.18 2.21
CA VAL A 12 4.90 -1.50 1.14
C VAL A 12 4.21 -0.27 1.68
N LEU A 13 4.51 0.88 1.06
CA LEU A 13 3.78 2.13 1.24
C LEU A 13 2.79 2.24 0.09
N TYR A 14 1.52 2.48 0.39
CA TYR A 14 0.46 2.59 -0.60
C TYR A 14 -0.15 3.98 -0.56
N ASP A 15 -0.06 4.71 -1.67
CA ASP A 15 -0.68 6.02 -1.89
C ASP A 15 -1.72 5.87 -3.01
N GLY A 16 -3.00 5.93 -2.66
CA GLY A 16 -4.07 5.57 -3.58
C GLY A 16 -5.26 6.53 -3.58
N ALA A 17 -5.80 6.80 -4.77
CA ALA A 17 -6.97 7.64 -4.96
C ALA A 17 -8.29 6.90 -4.65
N LEU A 18 -8.43 6.42 -3.40
CA LEU A 18 -9.59 5.63 -2.97
C LEU A 18 -10.90 6.45 -2.98
N GLY A 19 -10.82 7.75 -3.14
CA GLY A 19 -11.99 8.63 -3.25
C GLY A 19 -12.82 8.40 -4.51
N TYR A 20 -12.19 8.05 -5.62
CA TYR A 20 -12.85 7.96 -6.94
C TYR A 20 -12.33 6.83 -7.84
N ARG A 21 -11.23 6.17 -7.51
CA ARG A 21 -10.66 5.07 -8.30
C ARG A 21 -10.97 3.73 -7.67
N LEU A 22 -11.82 2.95 -8.34
CA LEU A 22 -12.17 1.61 -7.88
C LEU A 22 -10.97 0.66 -7.90
N ASP A 23 -10.12 0.76 -8.93
CA ASP A 23 -8.91 -0.07 -9.03
C ASP A 23 -7.93 0.20 -7.88
N ALA A 24 -7.89 1.43 -7.33
CA ALA A 24 -7.10 1.72 -6.13
C ALA A 24 -7.64 0.98 -4.89
N ALA A 25 -8.96 0.89 -4.72
CA ALA A 25 -9.55 0.10 -3.62
C ALA A 25 -9.29 -1.40 -3.78
N LEU A 26 -9.45 -1.94 -4.99
CA LEU A 26 -9.12 -3.33 -5.32
C LEU A 26 -7.61 -3.62 -5.16
N GLY A 27 -6.75 -2.69 -5.56
CA GLY A 27 -5.29 -2.78 -5.39
C GLY A 27 -4.89 -2.85 -3.91
N LEU A 28 -5.55 -2.07 -3.04
CA LEU A 28 -5.34 -2.14 -1.60
C LEU A 28 -5.81 -3.49 -1.03
N ALA A 29 -6.93 -4.04 -1.52
CA ALA A 29 -7.39 -5.38 -1.13
C ALA A 29 -6.37 -6.45 -1.54
N VAL A 30 -5.86 -6.42 -2.78
CA VAL A 30 -4.78 -7.31 -3.26
C VAL A 30 -3.54 -7.19 -2.39
N LEU A 31 -3.16 -5.97 -2.01
CA LEU A 31 -2.01 -5.72 -1.14
C LEU A 31 -2.19 -6.38 0.23
N TYR A 32 -3.37 -6.25 0.84
CA TYR A 32 -3.67 -6.94 2.10
C TYR A 32 -3.74 -8.46 1.95
N GLY A 33 -4.16 -8.98 0.80
CA GLY A 33 -4.07 -10.40 0.47
C GLY A 33 -2.62 -10.90 0.50
N LEU A 34 -1.70 -10.16 -0.11
CA LEU A 34 -0.26 -10.45 -0.08
C LEU A 34 0.33 -10.32 1.33
N ASP A 35 -0.09 -9.30 2.09
CA ASP A 35 0.31 -9.16 3.51
C ASP A 35 -0.20 -10.33 4.34
N GLY A 36 -1.44 -10.79 4.11
CA GLY A 36 -2.00 -11.99 4.73
C GLY A 36 -1.19 -13.26 4.47
N LYS A 37 -0.65 -13.39 3.26
CA LYS A 37 0.27 -14.48 2.87
C LYS A 37 1.71 -14.32 3.39
N ASN A 38 2.02 -13.26 4.15
CA ASN A 38 3.37 -12.91 4.63
C ASN A 38 4.39 -12.58 3.52
N GLU A 39 3.94 -12.20 2.34
CA GLU A 39 4.83 -11.84 1.23
C GLU A 39 5.30 -10.39 1.30
N CYS A 40 4.52 -9.53 1.95
CA CYS A 40 4.89 -8.16 2.23
C CYS A 40 4.36 -7.70 3.60
N ARG A 41 4.60 -6.42 3.94
CA ARG A 41 3.98 -5.73 5.07
C ARG A 41 3.48 -4.38 4.59
N VAL A 42 2.21 -4.10 4.80
CA VAL A 42 1.68 -2.74 4.66
C VAL A 42 2.24 -1.90 5.80
N VAL A 43 2.97 -0.83 5.49
CA VAL A 43 3.67 0.00 6.50
C VAL A 43 3.20 1.45 6.51
N ALA A 44 2.58 1.93 5.44
CA ALA A 44 1.95 3.24 5.37
C ALA A 44 0.81 3.25 4.35
N LEU A 45 -0.23 4.03 4.64
CA LEU A 45 -1.39 4.26 3.78
C LEU A 45 -1.60 5.75 3.65
N SER A 46 -1.79 6.26 2.43
CA SER A 46 -2.15 7.66 2.19
C SER A 46 -3.15 7.81 1.06
N VAL A 47 -3.88 8.92 1.09
CA VAL A 47 -4.77 9.35 0.03
C VAL A 47 -4.28 10.70 -0.52
N PRO A 48 -4.14 10.86 -1.85
CA PRO A 48 -3.58 12.06 -2.46
C PRO A 48 -4.62 13.17 -2.67
N SER A 49 -5.72 13.12 -1.93
CA SER A 49 -6.82 14.07 -2.02
C SER A 49 -7.22 14.60 -0.64
N ASN A 50 -7.81 15.79 -0.59
CA ASN A 50 -8.46 16.33 0.61
C ASN A 50 -9.92 15.84 0.67
N ASN A 51 -10.09 14.54 0.96
CA ASN A 51 -11.39 13.93 1.17
C ASN A 51 -11.34 13.01 2.39
N LEU A 52 -12.00 13.43 3.47
CA LEU A 52 -12.02 12.71 4.75
C LEU A 52 -12.65 11.32 4.63
N HIS A 53 -13.66 11.19 3.79
CA HIS A 53 -14.33 9.90 3.54
C HIS A 53 -13.43 8.93 2.76
N ALA A 54 -12.58 9.43 1.86
CA ALA A 54 -11.56 8.60 1.20
C ALA A 54 -10.54 8.06 2.21
N ALA A 55 -10.12 8.89 3.18
CA ALA A 55 -9.24 8.44 4.26
C ALA A 55 -9.95 7.44 5.18
N ALA A 56 -11.21 7.67 5.53
CA ALA A 56 -12.03 6.73 6.31
C ALA A 56 -12.23 5.40 5.56
N PHE A 57 -12.49 5.42 4.26
CA PHE A 57 -12.61 4.20 3.44
C PHE A 57 -11.29 3.41 3.40
N THR A 58 -10.16 4.11 3.31
CA THR A 58 -8.84 3.47 3.39
C THR A 58 -8.64 2.76 4.73
N GLU A 59 -9.03 3.39 5.84
CA GLU A 59 -9.01 2.78 7.17
C GLU A 59 -9.95 1.57 7.26
N ILE A 60 -11.17 1.68 6.73
CA ILE A 60 -12.17 0.60 6.71
C ILE A 60 -11.60 -0.65 6.01
N ILE A 61 -11.00 -0.49 4.83
CA ILE A 61 -10.35 -1.61 4.12
C ILE A 61 -9.23 -2.21 4.99
N GLY A 62 -8.37 -1.36 5.56
CA GLY A 62 -7.29 -1.81 6.43
C GLY A 62 -7.79 -2.60 7.64
N ARG A 63 -8.81 -2.11 8.32
CA ARG A 63 -9.45 -2.80 9.46
C ARG A 63 -10.08 -4.13 9.06
N PHE A 64 -10.77 -4.15 7.93
CA PHE A 64 -11.44 -5.34 7.44
C PHE A 64 -10.45 -6.48 7.20
N TYR A 65 -9.40 -6.24 6.44
CA TYR A 65 -8.41 -7.28 6.12
C TYR A 65 -7.43 -7.59 7.27
N ALA A 66 -7.21 -6.66 8.19
CA ALA A 66 -6.43 -6.93 9.39
C ALA A 66 -7.18 -7.76 10.46
N GLY A 67 -8.42 -8.15 10.19
CA GLY A 67 -9.23 -8.97 11.09
C GLY A 67 -9.83 -8.22 12.29
N ALA A 68 -9.89 -6.89 12.22
CA ALA A 68 -10.58 -6.07 13.23
C ALA A 68 -12.11 -6.06 13.02
N VAL A 69 -12.70 -7.22 12.73
CA VAL A 69 -14.14 -7.35 12.48
C VAL A 69 -14.87 -7.52 13.82
N ASN A 70 -15.95 -6.73 13.99
CA ASN A 70 -16.98 -6.84 15.02
C ASN A 70 -16.58 -6.46 16.45
N GLY A 71 -16.24 -5.18 16.70
CA GLY A 71 -16.43 -4.60 18.04
C GLY A 71 -15.65 -5.20 19.21
N SER A 72 -14.85 -6.21 18.97
CA SER A 72 -13.98 -6.81 19.98
C SER A 72 -12.75 -5.95 20.14
N PHE A 73 -12.80 -5.00 21.05
CA PHE A 73 -11.66 -4.18 21.51
C PHE A 73 -10.47 -5.00 22.06
N GLY A 74 -10.49 -6.33 21.91
CA GLY A 74 -9.47 -7.23 22.42
C GLY A 74 -8.44 -7.70 21.40
N ALA A 75 -8.71 -7.61 20.11
CA ALA A 75 -7.72 -7.86 19.07
C ALA A 75 -7.28 -6.50 18.53
N ILE A 76 -6.27 -5.90 19.13
CA ILE A 76 -5.61 -4.68 18.66
C ILE A 76 -4.85 -5.04 17.38
N GLY A 77 -5.58 -5.26 16.30
CA GLY A 77 -5.03 -5.09 14.96
C GLY A 77 -4.61 -3.63 14.87
N ARG A 78 -3.31 -3.36 14.79
CA ARG A 78 -2.79 -2.01 14.61
C ARG A 78 -3.36 -1.47 13.31
N THR A 79 -4.39 -0.62 13.41
CA THR A 79 -4.78 0.23 12.29
C THR A 79 -3.63 1.17 12.01
N LEU A 80 -3.18 1.17 10.75
CA LEU A 80 -2.18 2.15 10.33
C LEU A 80 -2.86 3.53 10.29
N PRO A 81 -2.18 4.59 10.73
CA PRO A 81 -2.66 5.94 10.47
C PRO A 81 -2.75 6.15 8.96
N VAL A 82 -3.77 6.86 8.51
CA VAL A 82 -3.94 7.22 7.11
C VAL A 82 -3.48 8.66 6.91
N GLY A 83 -2.51 8.86 6.02
CA GLY A 83 -2.09 10.18 5.57
C GLY A 83 -3.11 10.76 4.58
N MET A 84 -3.44 12.04 4.70
CA MET A 84 -4.36 12.70 3.80
C MET A 84 -3.75 14.00 3.27
N ALA A 85 -3.76 14.18 1.95
CA ALA A 85 -3.34 15.43 1.34
C ALA A 85 -4.23 16.59 1.79
N THR A 86 -3.66 17.79 1.85
CA THR A 86 -4.40 19.03 2.06
C THR A 86 -4.61 19.73 0.72
N GLY A 87 -5.61 20.60 0.64
CA GLY A 87 -5.90 21.36 -0.58
C GLY A 87 -7.40 21.54 -0.79
N LYS A 88 -7.81 21.61 -2.05
CA LYS A 88 -9.23 21.72 -2.39
C LYS A 88 -9.95 20.43 -1.96
N GLN A 89 -11.03 20.61 -1.21
CA GLN A 89 -11.90 19.49 -0.83
C GLN A 89 -12.52 18.86 -2.07
N GLU A 90 -12.54 17.52 -2.11
CA GLU A 90 -13.18 16.75 -3.16
C GLU A 90 -14.52 16.20 -2.70
N ASP A 91 -15.46 16.08 -3.65
CA ASP A 91 -16.78 15.51 -3.39
C ASP A 91 -16.71 13.98 -3.26
N ASP A 92 -17.67 13.43 -2.55
CA ASP A 92 -17.81 11.98 -2.40
C ASP A 92 -18.32 11.32 -3.68
N SER A 93 -17.59 10.32 -4.12
CA SER A 93 -18.04 9.41 -5.17
C SER A 93 -19.20 8.51 -4.69
N PRO A 94 -19.94 7.88 -5.62
CA PRO A 94 -20.98 6.91 -5.25
C PRO A 94 -20.46 5.77 -4.36
N MET A 95 -19.23 5.28 -4.60
CA MET A 95 -18.66 4.21 -3.77
C MET A 95 -18.38 4.65 -2.33
N LEU A 96 -17.90 5.89 -2.11
CA LEU A 96 -17.70 6.42 -0.76
C LEU A 96 -19.02 6.55 -0.04
N LYS A 97 -20.04 7.14 -0.69
CA LYS A 97 -21.39 7.29 -0.11
C LYS A 97 -21.98 5.96 0.32
N ALA A 98 -21.86 4.92 -0.52
CA ALA A 98 -22.40 3.60 -0.21
C ALA A 98 -21.69 2.93 0.97
N VAL A 99 -20.35 3.00 1.00
CA VAL A 99 -19.57 2.37 2.08
C VAL A 99 -19.76 3.10 3.39
N LEU A 100 -19.68 4.43 3.40
CA LEU A 100 -19.81 5.22 4.65
C LEU A 100 -21.24 5.20 5.22
N ALA A 101 -22.27 4.95 4.39
CA ALA A 101 -23.64 4.78 4.86
C ALA A 101 -23.89 3.41 5.51
N ASN A 102 -23.01 2.42 5.35
CA ASN A 102 -23.18 1.09 5.88
C ASN A 102 -22.66 1.01 7.34
N PRO A 103 -23.55 0.84 8.35
CA PRO A 103 -23.14 0.82 9.76
C PRO A 103 -22.27 -0.38 10.15
N ALA A 104 -22.11 -1.37 9.27
CA ALA A 104 -21.22 -2.49 9.50
C ALA A 104 -19.73 -2.10 9.40
N TYR A 105 -19.41 -0.93 8.83
CA TYR A 105 -18.03 -0.47 8.63
C TYR A 105 -17.63 0.58 9.66
N ALA A 106 -17.08 0.10 10.77
CA ALA A 106 -16.54 0.99 11.80
C ALA A 106 -15.21 1.62 11.35
N HIS A 107 -15.10 2.94 11.54
CA HIS A 107 -13.86 3.71 11.33
C HIS A 107 -13.68 4.72 12.46
N THR A 108 -12.47 5.29 12.58
CA THR A 108 -12.15 6.31 13.58
C THR A 108 -11.88 7.68 12.98
N ILE A 109 -11.75 7.77 11.67
CA ILE A 109 -11.50 9.03 10.96
C ILE A 109 -12.82 9.76 10.77
N ASN A 110 -13.06 10.78 11.59
CA ASN A 110 -14.26 11.63 11.54
C ASN A 110 -13.92 13.11 11.34
N HIS A 111 -12.68 13.49 11.66
CA HIS A 111 -12.20 14.86 11.58
C HIS A 111 -10.79 14.89 10.97
N LEU A 112 -10.37 16.05 10.48
CA LEU A 112 -9.03 16.24 9.90
C LEU A 112 -7.91 15.78 10.86
N ASN A 113 -8.07 16.05 12.15
CA ASN A 113 -7.07 15.68 13.17
C ASN A 113 -6.94 14.16 13.40
N ASP A 114 -7.87 13.36 12.86
CA ASP A 114 -7.81 11.90 12.91
C ASP A 114 -6.93 11.34 11.78
N THR A 115 -6.50 12.19 10.85
CA THR A 115 -5.58 11.86 9.76
C THR A 115 -4.15 12.29 10.08
N ALA A 116 -3.17 11.73 9.37
CA ALA A 116 -1.77 12.13 9.50
C ALA A 116 -1.35 13.08 8.38
N ASP A 117 -0.34 13.93 8.63
CA ASP A 117 0.40 14.60 7.55
C ASP A 117 1.08 13.52 6.68
N PRO A 118 0.73 13.39 5.40
CA PRO A 118 1.24 12.31 4.55
C PRO A 118 2.76 12.39 4.37
N ARG A 119 3.34 13.58 4.35
CA ARG A 119 4.81 13.78 4.19
C ARG A 119 5.56 13.21 5.40
N ALA A 120 5.11 13.58 6.61
CA ALA A 120 5.71 13.11 7.85
C ALA A 120 5.52 11.60 8.02
N MET A 121 4.33 11.10 7.71
CA MET A 121 4.00 9.68 7.80
C MET A 121 4.84 8.84 6.82
N LEU A 122 4.89 9.21 5.55
CA LEU A 122 5.68 8.52 4.52
C LEU A 122 7.17 8.55 4.86
N ARG A 123 7.71 9.71 5.30
CA ARG A 123 9.09 9.83 5.79
C ARG A 123 9.36 8.86 6.92
N ASN A 124 8.52 8.85 7.95
CA ASN A 124 8.72 8.00 9.13
C ASN A 124 8.63 6.51 8.78
N ALA A 125 7.68 6.15 7.91
CA ALA A 125 7.55 4.78 7.42
C ALA A 125 8.79 4.34 6.63
N LEU A 126 9.33 5.17 5.72
CA LEU A 126 10.53 4.88 4.94
C LEU A 126 11.78 4.77 5.81
N THR A 127 11.99 5.73 6.71
CA THR A 127 13.19 5.73 7.57
C THR A 127 13.23 4.55 8.54
N ALA A 128 12.07 3.97 8.87
CA ALA A 128 11.98 2.76 9.69
C ALA A 128 12.29 1.46 8.93
N GLN A 129 12.41 1.50 7.60
CA GLN A 129 12.73 0.31 6.80
C GLN A 129 14.24 0.06 6.73
N HIS A 130 14.62 -1.19 6.48
CA HIS A 130 15.98 -1.52 6.06
C HIS A 130 16.26 -0.95 4.67
N ASP A 131 17.52 -0.77 4.34
CA ASP A 131 17.92 -0.27 3.03
C ASP A 131 17.44 -1.22 1.92
N GLN A 132 16.93 -0.63 0.84
CA GLN A 132 16.38 -1.35 -0.32
C GLN A 132 15.27 -2.35 0.02
N ASN A 133 14.57 -2.18 1.17
CA ASN A 133 13.49 -3.06 1.61
C ASN A 133 12.10 -2.42 1.51
N ALA A 134 12.00 -1.17 1.10
CA ALA A 134 10.72 -0.51 0.86
C ALA A 134 10.33 -0.56 -0.62
N VAL A 135 9.03 -0.68 -0.85
CA VAL A 135 8.37 -0.47 -2.14
C VAL A 135 7.30 0.59 -1.95
N VAL A 136 7.18 1.51 -2.88
CA VAL A 136 6.09 2.47 -2.93
C VAL A 136 5.16 2.10 -4.08
N VAL A 137 3.86 2.02 -3.82
CA VAL A 137 2.82 1.88 -4.84
C VAL A 137 2.04 3.17 -4.89
N LEU A 138 2.07 3.83 -6.04
CA LEU A 138 1.27 5.03 -6.33
C LEU A 138 0.13 4.65 -7.27
N ALA A 139 -1.10 4.69 -6.76
CA ALA A 139 -2.33 4.36 -7.46
C ALA A 139 -3.28 5.58 -7.51
N GLY A 140 -2.75 6.73 -7.89
CA GLY A 140 -3.46 8.01 -7.97
C GLY A 140 -2.52 9.16 -8.29
N PRO A 141 -2.97 10.41 -8.12
CA PRO A 141 -2.14 11.60 -8.30
C PRO A 141 -0.87 11.58 -7.45
N ALA A 142 0.22 12.09 -7.97
CA ALA A 142 1.53 12.06 -7.33
C ALA A 142 1.73 13.12 -6.22
N THR A 143 0.67 13.78 -5.79
CA THR A 143 0.66 14.93 -4.87
C THR A 143 1.47 14.67 -3.59
N ASN A 144 1.21 13.55 -2.91
CA ASN A 144 1.90 13.23 -1.65
C ASN A 144 3.38 12.91 -1.86
N LEU A 145 3.73 12.21 -2.95
CA LEU A 145 5.12 11.86 -3.25
C LEU A 145 5.92 13.10 -3.72
N ALA A 146 5.29 14.00 -4.48
CA ALA A 146 5.90 15.26 -4.85
C ALA A 146 6.18 16.13 -3.61
N ALA A 147 5.22 16.20 -2.69
CA ALA A 147 5.39 16.92 -1.42
C ALA A 147 6.42 16.25 -0.48
N LEU A 148 6.56 14.93 -0.52
CA LEU A 148 7.62 14.20 0.20
C LEU A 148 9.01 14.61 -0.32
N LEU A 149 9.17 14.74 -1.65
CA LEU A 149 10.44 15.13 -2.26
C LEU A 149 10.87 16.57 -1.90
N ASP A 150 9.95 17.41 -1.45
CA ASP A 150 10.26 18.76 -0.97
C ASP A 150 10.87 18.81 0.42
N LEU A 151 10.80 17.70 1.17
CA LEU A 151 11.42 17.64 2.49
C LEU A 151 12.95 17.65 2.39
N PRO A 152 13.64 18.38 3.27
CA PRO A 152 15.10 18.37 3.33
C PRO A 152 15.65 16.94 3.48
N GLY A 153 16.55 16.55 2.58
CA GLY A 153 17.17 15.23 2.60
C GLY A 153 16.28 14.09 2.07
N ALA A 154 15.11 14.37 1.49
CA ALA A 154 14.18 13.33 1.03
C ALA A 154 14.79 12.39 -0.02
N LYS A 155 15.48 12.92 -1.04
CA LYS A 155 16.08 12.09 -2.11
C LYS A 155 17.06 11.06 -1.59
N PRO A 156 18.03 11.35 -0.71
CA PRO A 156 18.90 10.35 -0.09
C PRO A 156 18.14 9.26 0.67
N TRP A 157 17.06 9.58 1.41
CA TRP A 157 16.30 8.53 2.10
C TRP A 157 15.58 7.63 1.12
N VAL A 158 14.92 8.21 0.11
CA VAL A 158 14.23 7.44 -0.92
C VAL A 158 15.22 6.53 -1.65
N GLU A 159 16.37 7.06 -2.05
CA GLU A 159 17.41 6.29 -2.72
C GLU A 159 17.92 5.12 -1.87
N SER A 160 18.17 5.37 -0.58
CA SER A 160 18.63 4.33 0.34
C SER A 160 17.57 3.28 0.63
N LYS A 161 16.32 3.68 0.88
CA LYS A 161 15.27 2.81 1.43
C LYS A 161 14.42 2.14 0.38
N VAL A 162 14.12 2.84 -0.73
CA VAL A 162 13.15 2.39 -1.73
C VAL A 162 13.84 1.66 -2.87
N ARG A 163 13.52 0.38 -3.03
CA ARG A 163 14.01 -0.41 -4.17
C ARG A 163 13.20 -0.16 -5.45
N LEU A 164 11.93 0.22 -5.32
CA LEU A 164 11.02 0.39 -6.45
C LEU A 164 9.86 1.31 -6.11
N LEU A 165 9.50 2.20 -7.05
CA LEU A 165 8.21 2.86 -7.12
C LEU A 165 7.41 2.19 -8.25
N ALA A 166 6.29 1.52 -7.93
CA ALA A 166 5.30 1.07 -8.90
C ALA A 166 4.24 2.16 -9.06
N LEU A 167 4.14 2.74 -10.26
CA LEU A 167 3.38 3.95 -10.52
C LEU A 167 2.30 3.69 -11.56
N VAL A 168 1.06 4.00 -11.20
CA VAL A 168 -0.07 4.12 -12.13
C VAL A 168 -0.17 5.59 -12.52
N PRO A 169 0.05 5.97 -13.80
CA PRO A 169 -0.03 7.36 -14.20
C PRO A 169 -1.41 7.96 -13.94
N ASP A 170 -1.42 9.14 -13.35
CA ASP A 170 -2.63 9.92 -13.11
C ASP A 170 -2.33 11.41 -13.38
N ALA A 171 -3.05 11.98 -14.33
CA ALA A 171 -2.82 13.36 -14.77
C ALA A 171 -3.62 14.40 -13.98
N SER A 172 -4.40 14.00 -12.96
CA SER A 172 -5.19 14.91 -12.15
C SER A 172 -4.33 15.96 -11.44
N ASP A 173 -3.06 15.58 -11.10
CA ASP A 173 -2.02 16.50 -10.64
C ASP A 173 -0.77 16.32 -11.52
N LEU A 174 -0.86 16.84 -12.76
CA LEU A 174 0.22 16.72 -13.73
C LEU A 174 1.55 17.38 -13.30
N PRO A 175 1.57 18.54 -12.61
CA PRO A 175 2.81 19.08 -12.05
C PRO A 175 3.48 18.14 -11.07
N ALA A 176 2.73 17.54 -10.14
CA ALA A 176 3.27 16.58 -9.19
C ALA A 176 3.78 15.30 -9.88
N LEU A 177 3.04 14.79 -10.87
CA LEU A 177 3.49 13.64 -11.67
C LEU A 177 4.82 13.93 -12.37
N ARG A 178 4.93 15.08 -13.05
CA ARG A 178 6.19 15.50 -13.71
C ARG A 178 7.34 15.60 -12.73
N LYS A 179 7.11 16.18 -11.56
CA LYS A 179 8.14 16.31 -10.52
C LYS A 179 8.61 14.93 -10.06
N VAL A 180 7.70 14.02 -9.73
CA VAL A 180 8.06 12.66 -9.29
C VAL A 180 8.82 11.92 -10.37
N LEU A 181 8.39 11.97 -11.63
CA LEU A 181 9.07 11.30 -12.73
C LEU A 181 10.49 11.86 -12.99
N ALA A 182 10.69 13.15 -12.77
CA ALA A 182 11.99 13.81 -12.97
C ALA A 182 12.95 13.63 -11.78
N GLU A 183 12.44 13.57 -10.56
CA GLU A 183 13.23 13.71 -9.34
C GLU A 183 13.33 12.46 -8.48
N TRP A 184 12.48 11.45 -8.71
CA TRP A 184 12.46 10.23 -7.90
C TRP A 184 13.75 9.42 -8.07
N PRO A 185 14.52 9.20 -6.99
CA PRO A 185 15.88 8.68 -7.13
C PRO A 185 15.98 7.16 -7.29
N SER A 186 14.95 6.39 -6.95
CA SER A 186 14.93 4.94 -7.15
C SER A 186 14.28 4.54 -8.50
N PRO A 187 14.44 3.27 -8.96
CA PRO A 187 13.74 2.81 -10.16
C PRO A 187 12.23 3.00 -10.09
N ILE A 188 11.62 3.38 -11.21
CA ILE A 188 10.16 3.48 -11.39
C ILE A 188 9.71 2.40 -12.36
N LEU A 189 8.66 1.67 -12.00
CA LEU A 189 7.91 0.76 -12.84
C LEU A 189 6.56 1.40 -13.15
N VAL A 190 6.36 1.80 -14.38
CA VAL A 190 5.11 2.45 -14.82
C VAL A 190 4.15 1.38 -15.34
N VAL A 191 2.92 1.38 -14.86
CA VAL A 191 1.87 0.47 -15.31
C VAL A 191 1.16 1.10 -16.51
N GLY A 192 1.18 0.41 -17.64
CA GLY A 192 0.53 0.85 -18.87
C GLY A 192 -0.97 0.51 -18.92
N ASN A 193 -1.68 1.18 -19.84
CA ASN A 193 -3.10 0.91 -20.09
C ASN A 193 -3.35 -0.48 -20.66
N ASP A 194 -2.38 -1.07 -21.37
CA ASP A 194 -2.46 -2.44 -21.90
C ASP A 194 -2.68 -3.46 -20.78
N VAL A 195 -2.03 -3.29 -19.63
CA VAL A 195 -2.24 -4.14 -18.45
C VAL A 195 -3.59 -3.84 -17.82
N ALA A 196 -3.91 -2.55 -17.63
CA ALA A 196 -5.14 -2.11 -16.96
C ALA A 196 -6.40 -2.62 -17.66
N GLU A 197 -6.44 -2.52 -18.98
CA GLU A 197 -7.59 -2.89 -19.81
C GLU A 197 -7.54 -4.34 -20.30
N GLY A 198 -6.34 -4.89 -20.47
CA GLY A 198 -6.14 -6.25 -20.98
C GLY A 198 -6.37 -7.34 -19.94
N ALA A 199 -6.22 -7.03 -18.63
CA ALA A 199 -6.39 -7.99 -17.52
C ALA A 199 -7.34 -7.45 -16.46
N LYS A 200 -8.55 -7.03 -16.87
CA LYS A 200 -9.58 -6.46 -15.98
C LYS A 200 -9.96 -7.39 -14.83
N PHE A 201 -10.32 -6.79 -13.71
CA PHE A 201 -10.89 -7.52 -12.58
C PHE A 201 -12.36 -7.89 -12.90
N PRO A 202 -12.73 -9.18 -12.89
CA PRO A 202 -14.05 -9.60 -13.35
C PRO A 202 -15.14 -9.27 -12.31
N GLY A 203 -16.20 -8.59 -12.75
CA GLY A 203 -17.36 -8.28 -11.90
C GLY A 203 -18.07 -9.52 -11.37
N ALA A 204 -18.07 -10.61 -12.13
CA ALA A 204 -18.62 -11.89 -11.67
C ALA A 204 -17.95 -12.42 -10.40
N ALA A 205 -16.65 -12.10 -10.17
CA ALA A 205 -15.96 -12.48 -8.96
C ALA A 205 -16.55 -11.81 -7.71
N ILE A 206 -17.05 -10.57 -7.83
CA ILE A 206 -17.69 -9.85 -6.70
C ILE A 206 -18.89 -10.61 -6.17
N GLU A 207 -19.68 -11.22 -7.05
CA GLU A 207 -20.86 -11.96 -6.66
C GLU A 207 -20.57 -13.38 -6.16
N LYS A 208 -19.47 -13.99 -6.63
CA LYS A 208 -19.11 -15.37 -6.32
C LYS A 208 -18.07 -15.49 -5.20
N ASP A 209 -16.95 -14.76 -5.33
CA ASP A 209 -15.78 -15.00 -4.50
C ASP A 209 -15.77 -14.14 -3.22
N PHE A 210 -16.67 -13.14 -3.12
CA PHE A 210 -16.82 -12.27 -1.95
C PHE A 210 -18.07 -12.59 -1.09
N GLU A 211 -18.88 -13.55 -1.48
CA GLU A 211 -20.13 -13.95 -0.78
C GLU A 211 -19.92 -14.45 0.65
N TRP A 212 -18.69 -14.83 1.02
CA TRP A 212 -18.35 -15.29 2.36
C TRP A 212 -18.54 -14.20 3.44
N SER A 213 -18.64 -12.93 3.04
CA SER A 213 -18.93 -11.80 3.92
C SER A 213 -20.15 -11.04 3.43
N LYS A 214 -21.18 -10.94 4.29
CA LYS A 214 -22.39 -10.16 4.00
C LYS A 214 -22.13 -8.66 3.86
N ALA A 215 -21.11 -8.16 4.54
CA ALA A 215 -20.64 -6.78 4.47
C ALA A 215 -19.15 -6.82 4.11
N HIS A 216 -18.82 -6.50 2.86
CA HIS A 216 -17.46 -6.46 2.36
C HIS A 216 -17.17 -5.11 1.71
N PRO A 217 -16.33 -4.24 2.32
CA PRO A 217 -16.25 -2.83 1.93
C PRO A 217 -15.84 -2.63 0.47
N VAL A 218 -14.97 -3.49 -0.07
CA VAL A 218 -14.54 -3.39 -1.46
C VAL A 218 -15.63 -3.91 -2.42
N ALA A 219 -16.37 -4.95 -2.04
CA ALA A 219 -17.49 -5.44 -2.86
C ALA A 219 -18.64 -4.43 -2.91
N ASP A 220 -18.97 -3.80 -1.78
CA ASP A 220 -20.00 -2.76 -1.73
C ASP A 220 -19.56 -1.51 -2.52
N ALA A 221 -18.28 -1.11 -2.45
CA ALA A 221 -17.74 -0.05 -3.27
C ALA A 221 -17.82 -0.39 -4.76
N TYR A 222 -17.50 -1.64 -5.13
CA TYR A 222 -17.58 -2.12 -6.51
C TYR A 222 -19.00 -2.02 -7.05
N ARG A 223 -20.00 -2.53 -6.32
CA ARG A 223 -21.42 -2.46 -6.71
C ARG A 223 -21.94 -1.03 -6.84
N ALA A 224 -21.43 -0.13 -6.03
CA ALA A 224 -21.84 1.28 -6.06
C ALA A 224 -21.12 2.12 -7.12
N TYR A 225 -19.98 1.66 -7.64
CA TYR A 225 -19.16 2.40 -8.59
C TYR A 225 -19.83 2.56 -9.95
N ALA A 226 -20.39 1.46 -10.49
CA ALA A 226 -21.11 1.45 -11.75
C ALA A 226 -22.20 0.34 -11.73
N ALA A 227 -23.14 0.42 -12.67
CA ALA A 227 -24.17 -0.59 -12.81
C ALA A 227 -23.59 -1.97 -13.21
N MET A 228 -23.88 -2.98 -12.39
CA MET A 228 -23.48 -4.37 -12.67
C MET A 228 -24.29 -4.97 -13.82
N PRO A 229 -23.73 -5.92 -14.62
CA PRO A 229 -22.37 -6.44 -14.55
C PRO A 229 -21.35 -5.59 -15.32
N TYR A 230 -20.14 -5.45 -14.81
CA TYR A 230 -19.01 -4.85 -15.53
C TYR A 230 -17.68 -5.40 -14.98
N ASP A 231 -16.60 -5.27 -15.75
CA ASP A 231 -15.24 -5.61 -15.34
C ASP A 231 -14.45 -4.33 -15.10
N ALA A 232 -13.78 -4.23 -13.96
CA ALA A 232 -13.04 -3.04 -13.55
C ALA A 232 -11.59 -3.05 -14.10
N PRO A 233 -11.03 -1.88 -14.51
CA PRO A 233 -9.61 -1.75 -14.81
C PRO A 233 -8.74 -2.23 -13.65
N SER A 234 -7.52 -2.70 -13.94
CA SER A 234 -6.68 -3.39 -12.96
C SER A 234 -5.29 -2.75 -12.76
N ALA A 235 -5.11 -1.48 -13.12
CA ALA A 235 -3.79 -0.86 -13.06
C ALA A 235 -3.16 -0.91 -11.66
N ALA A 236 -3.91 -0.54 -10.63
CA ALA A 236 -3.40 -0.57 -9.26
C ALA A 236 -3.14 -1.99 -8.74
N LEU A 237 -3.96 -2.97 -9.16
CA LEU A 237 -3.76 -4.39 -8.82
C LEU A 237 -2.45 -4.89 -9.43
N ALA A 238 -2.22 -4.56 -10.71
CA ALA A 238 -0.99 -4.91 -11.42
C ALA A 238 0.24 -4.28 -10.78
N ALA A 239 0.16 -2.99 -10.40
CA ALA A 239 1.22 -2.29 -9.69
C ALA A 239 1.61 -3.00 -8.40
N VAL A 240 0.63 -3.40 -7.60
CA VAL A 240 0.83 -4.12 -6.33
C VAL A 240 1.49 -5.49 -6.56
N VAL A 241 0.92 -6.30 -7.47
CA VAL A 241 1.44 -7.65 -7.72
C VAL A 241 2.86 -7.59 -8.30
N ALA A 242 3.12 -6.71 -9.28
CA ALA A 242 4.45 -6.56 -9.86
C ALA A 242 5.49 -6.04 -8.85
N ALA A 243 5.09 -5.17 -7.93
CA ALA A 243 5.95 -4.62 -6.90
C ALA A 243 6.37 -5.65 -5.84
N VAL A 244 5.44 -6.53 -5.44
CA VAL A 244 5.67 -7.54 -4.39
C VAL A 244 6.23 -8.83 -4.99
N ARG A 245 5.74 -9.24 -6.15
CA ARG A 245 6.11 -10.49 -6.86
C ARG A 245 6.79 -10.21 -8.22
N PRO A 246 7.90 -9.45 -8.29
CA PRO A 246 8.51 -9.04 -9.57
C PRO A 246 8.94 -10.23 -10.43
N GLU A 247 9.24 -11.37 -9.80
CA GLU A 247 9.73 -12.58 -10.47
C GLU A 247 8.65 -13.67 -10.64
N SER A 248 7.38 -13.29 -10.53
CA SER A 248 6.26 -14.23 -10.65
C SER A 248 6.08 -14.83 -12.05
N GLY A 249 6.68 -14.23 -13.08
CA GLY A 249 6.47 -14.59 -14.48
C GLY A 249 5.08 -14.21 -15.01
N LEU A 250 4.30 -13.39 -14.29
CA LEU A 250 2.96 -12.97 -14.70
C LEU A 250 2.97 -11.77 -15.66
N PHE A 251 4.10 -11.06 -15.76
CA PHE A 251 4.24 -9.84 -16.52
C PHE A 251 5.47 -9.87 -17.43
N MET A 252 5.41 -9.07 -18.47
CA MET A 252 6.58 -8.66 -19.23
C MET A 252 7.02 -7.26 -18.79
N PHE A 253 8.30 -6.97 -19.00
CA PHE A 253 8.88 -5.67 -18.71
C PHE A 253 9.56 -5.13 -19.96
N SER A 254 9.47 -3.81 -20.18
CA SER A 254 10.27 -3.17 -21.23
C SER A 254 11.77 -3.27 -20.94
N ALA A 255 12.59 -3.00 -21.94
CA ALA A 255 13.97 -2.59 -21.71
C ALA A 255 13.99 -1.33 -20.81
N PRO A 256 15.05 -1.13 -20.00
CA PRO A 256 15.14 0.06 -19.17
C PRO A 256 15.36 1.33 -20.02
N GLY A 257 14.82 2.46 -19.58
CA GLY A 257 14.90 3.75 -20.26
C GLY A 257 14.69 4.94 -19.34
N GLY A 258 14.82 6.14 -19.87
CA GLY A 258 14.43 7.40 -19.24
C GLY A 258 12.92 7.63 -19.40
N LEU A 259 12.29 8.34 -18.47
CA LEU A 259 10.85 8.63 -18.50
C LEU A 259 10.58 9.95 -19.23
N ILE A 260 9.56 9.93 -20.08
CA ILE A 260 8.98 11.12 -20.72
C ILE A 260 7.50 11.16 -20.36
N VAL A 261 7.00 12.33 -20.01
CA VAL A 261 5.57 12.58 -19.76
C VAL A 261 5.04 13.60 -20.77
N SER A 262 3.97 13.24 -21.47
CA SER A 262 3.29 14.10 -22.43
C SER A 262 2.55 15.26 -21.76
N ALA A 263 1.98 16.16 -22.56
CA ALA A 263 1.10 17.21 -22.07
C ALA A 263 -0.20 16.65 -21.43
N THR A 264 -0.62 15.46 -21.82
CA THR A 264 -1.82 14.76 -21.33
C THR A 264 -1.54 13.82 -20.17
N GLY A 265 -0.26 13.68 -19.72
CA GLY A 265 0.11 12.80 -18.62
C GLY A 265 0.43 11.37 -19.06
N GLU A 266 0.46 11.06 -20.33
CA GLU A 266 0.93 9.76 -20.84
C GLU A 266 2.43 9.62 -20.58
N VAL A 267 2.84 8.49 -20.02
CA VAL A 267 4.23 8.20 -19.66
C VAL A 267 4.80 7.17 -20.62
N THR A 268 5.93 7.50 -21.24
CA THR A 268 6.67 6.63 -22.17
C THR A 268 8.14 6.55 -21.78
N LEU A 269 8.87 5.60 -22.39
CA LEU A 269 10.31 5.48 -22.22
C LEU A 269 11.06 5.98 -23.47
N SER A 270 12.20 6.62 -23.22
CA SER A 270 13.14 7.04 -24.27
C SER A 270 14.56 7.05 -23.75
N GLY A 271 15.49 6.74 -24.64
CA GLY A 271 16.92 6.79 -24.34
C GLY A 271 17.38 5.84 -23.23
N ALA A 272 18.51 6.17 -22.65
CA ALA A 272 19.09 5.40 -21.53
C ALA A 272 18.44 5.79 -20.20
N GLY A 273 18.26 4.81 -19.30
CA GLY A 273 17.72 5.05 -17.97
C GLY A 273 17.52 3.76 -17.18
N LYS A 274 16.93 3.88 -16.01
CA LYS A 274 16.72 2.75 -15.08
C LYS A 274 15.25 2.37 -14.87
N HIS A 275 14.33 3.10 -15.51
CA HIS A 275 12.90 2.90 -15.35
C HIS A 275 12.37 1.90 -16.37
N LYS A 276 11.25 1.27 -16.09
CA LYS A 276 10.63 0.27 -16.97
C LYS A 276 9.13 0.50 -17.09
N LEU A 277 8.55 0.02 -18.20
CA LEU A 277 7.11 -0.14 -18.32
C LEU A 277 6.75 -1.58 -17.99
N LEU A 278 5.70 -1.74 -17.21
CA LEU A 278 5.01 -3.01 -17.01
C LEU A 278 4.14 -3.29 -18.23
N LYS A 279 4.21 -4.50 -18.74
CA LYS A 279 3.44 -4.93 -19.92
C LYS A 279 2.68 -6.20 -19.62
N LEU A 280 1.50 -6.32 -20.19
CA LEU A 280 0.73 -7.55 -20.13
C LEU A 280 1.46 -8.66 -20.92
N ASP A 281 1.60 -9.84 -20.29
CA ASP A 281 1.90 -11.08 -21.00
C ASP A 281 0.56 -11.74 -21.35
N PRO A 282 0.17 -11.77 -22.64
CA PRO A 282 -1.10 -12.39 -23.05
C PRO A 282 -1.22 -13.86 -22.64
N ALA A 283 -0.09 -14.60 -22.59
CA ALA A 283 -0.08 -16.00 -22.18
C ALA A 283 -0.34 -16.20 -20.68
N GLN A 284 -0.12 -15.17 -19.87
CA GLN A 284 -0.31 -15.21 -18.41
C GLN A 284 -1.59 -14.49 -17.95
N ARG A 285 -2.37 -13.91 -18.87
CA ARG A 285 -3.55 -13.10 -18.57
C ARG A 285 -4.52 -13.79 -17.61
N GLU A 286 -4.89 -15.03 -17.88
CA GLU A 286 -5.85 -15.76 -17.05
C GLU A 286 -5.30 -16.02 -15.63
N LYS A 287 -4.04 -16.39 -15.51
CA LYS A 287 -3.37 -16.58 -14.21
C LYS A 287 -3.25 -15.27 -13.43
N LEU A 288 -2.99 -14.17 -14.12
CA LEU A 288 -2.92 -12.84 -13.53
C LEU A 288 -4.27 -12.43 -12.96
N VAL A 289 -5.35 -12.56 -13.74
CA VAL A 289 -6.72 -12.26 -13.29
C VAL A 289 -7.12 -13.18 -12.13
N ALA A 290 -6.83 -14.47 -12.21
CA ALA A 290 -7.09 -15.41 -11.11
C ALA A 290 -6.34 -15.01 -9.83
N SER A 291 -5.09 -14.54 -9.95
CA SER A 291 -4.31 -14.03 -8.82
C SER A 291 -4.93 -12.78 -8.19
N TYR A 292 -5.47 -11.87 -9.00
CA TYR A 292 -6.18 -10.69 -8.49
C TYR A 292 -7.41 -11.09 -7.66
N VAL A 293 -8.24 -12.00 -8.22
CA VAL A 293 -9.45 -12.49 -7.55
C VAL A 293 -9.10 -13.20 -6.24
N GLU A 294 -8.15 -14.14 -6.28
CA GLU A 294 -7.69 -14.88 -5.10
C GLU A 294 -7.24 -13.93 -3.98
N LEU A 295 -6.39 -12.95 -4.32
CA LEU A 295 -5.82 -12.05 -3.33
C LEU A 295 -6.84 -11.06 -2.77
N ALA A 296 -7.68 -10.48 -3.63
CA ALA A 296 -8.68 -9.50 -3.20
C ALA A 296 -9.82 -10.13 -2.38
N SER A 297 -10.19 -11.38 -2.68
CA SER A 297 -11.26 -12.09 -1.98
C SER A 297 -10.79 -12.86 -0.74
N MET A 298 -9.50 -12.78 -0.37
CA MET A 298 -8.98 -13.46 0.81
C MET A 298 -9.72 -13.06 2.09
N LYS A 299 -10.03 -14.07 2.90
CA LYS A 299 -10.55 -13.82 4.25
C LYS A 299 -9.47 -13.17 5.12
N PRO A 300 -9.88 -12.29 6.05
CA PRO A 300 -8.96 -11.66 6.99
C PRO A 300 -8.13 -12.70 7.76
N VAL A 301 -6.83 -12.45 7.85
CA VAL A 301 -5.93 -13.31 8.63
C VAL A 301 -5.71 -12.67 9.99
N VAL A 302 -6.33 -13.24 11.02
CA VAL A 302 -6.09 -12.81 12.40
C VAL A 302 -4.69 -13.28 12.82
N ARG A 303 -3.77 -12.34 12.99
CA ARG A 303 -2.44 -12.64 13.50
C ARG A 303 -2.44 -12.56 15.02
N ALA A 304 -2.01 -13.61 15.68
CA ALA A 304 -1.75 -13.58 17.11
C ALA A 304 -0.76 -12.44 17.42
N PRO A 305 -1.00 -11.63 18.47
CA PRO A 305 -0.05 -10.61 18.89
C PRO A 305 1.30 -11.29 19.16
N ARG A 306 2.37 -10.77 18.57
CA ARG A 306 3.72 -11.21 18.94
C ARG A 306 3.90 -10.86 20.42
N VAL A 307 3.81 -11.85 21.27
CA VAL A 307 4.27 -11.71 22.65
C VAL A 307 5.76 -11.36 22.53
N ARG A 308 6.13 -10.09 22.77
CA ARG A 308 7.53 -9.79 23.10
C ARG A 308 7.82 -10.69 24.28
N ARG A 309 8.65 -11.70 24.10
CA ARG A 309 9.36 -12.27 25.23
C ARG A 309 10.07 -11.04 25.87
N SER A 310 9.48 -10.51 26.93
CA SER A 310 10.27 -9.74 27.86
C SER A 310 11.47 -10.65 28.14
N GLN A 311 12.67 -10.22 27.76
CA GLN A 311 13.86 -10.77 28.38
C GLN A 311 13.54 -10.60 29.87
N ALA A 312 13.25 -11.70 30.54
CA ALA A 312 13.22 -11.70 31.98
C ALA A 312 14.60 -11.13 32.33
N LEU A 313 14.58 -9.92 32.87
CA LEU A 313 15.79 -9.38 33.50
C LEU A 313 16.21 -10.47 34.45
N ASP A 314 17.36 -11.09 34.18
CA ASP A 314 17.95 -12.03 35.13
C ASP A 314 17.89 -11.33 36.49
N PRO A 315 17.40 -12.01 37.55
CA PRO A 315 17.33 -11.39 38.86
C PRO A 315 18.72 -10.84 39.19
N ILE A 316 18.77 -9.54 39.48
CA ILE A 316 20.02 -8.86 39.84
C ILE A 316 20.67 -9.69 40.93
N LYS A 317 21.77 -10.37 40.58
CA LYS A 317 22.53 -11.16 41.55
C LYS A 317 22.98 -10.20 42.67
N PRO A 318 22.61 -10.42 43.95
CA PRO A 318 23.02 -9.53 44.99
C PRO A 318 24.55 -9.41 45.03
N PRO A 319 25.08 -8.21 45.31
CA PRO A 319 26.52 -8.02 45.40
C PRO A 319 27.16 -9.00 46.38
N ALA A 320 28.30 -9.57 46.01
CA ALA A 320 29.03 -10.47 46.87
C ALA A 320 29.38 -9.77 48.22
N PRO A 321 29.29 -10.47 49.35
CA PRO A 321 29.64 -9.88 50.63
C PRO A 321 31.09 -9.37 50.63
N ALA A 322 31.28 -8.20 51.21
CA ALA A 322 32.60 -7.60 51.32
C ALA A 322 33.58 -8.51 52.11
N PRO A 323 34.84 -8.62 51.69
CA PRO A 323 35.83 -9.39 52.42
C PRO A 323 36.02 -8.85 53.86
N PRO A 324 36.24 -9.71 54.87
CA PRO A 324 36.41 -9.29 56.24
C PRO A 324 37.62 -8.33 56.36
N ALA A 325 37.45 -7.26 57.12
CA ALA A 325 38.51 -6.30 57.36
C ALA A 325 39.71 -6.99 58.03
N ALA A 326 40.89 -6.79 57.42
CA ALA A 326 42.14 -7.30 57.98
C ALA A 326 42.38 -6.65 59.36
N SER A 327 42.45 -7.45 60.41
CA SER A 327 42.89 -7.01 61.73
C SER A 327 44.35 -6.58 61.59
N LYS A 328 44.61 -5.33 61.95
CA LYS A 328 45.99 -4.85 62.14
C LYS A 328 46.54 -5.37 63.44
N PRO A 329 47.87 -5.66 63.47
CA PRO A 329 48.59 -6.13 64.66
C PRO A 329 48.69 -5.05 65.80
#